data_93c396d26ca0f451b8adaaaa5dbf07d5
#
_entry.id   93c396d26ca0f451b8adaaaa5dbf07d5
#
_cell.length_a   1.000
_cell.length_b   1.000
_cell.length_c   1.000
_cell.angle_alpha   90.00
_cell.angle_beta   90.00
_cell.angle_gamma   90.00
#
_symmetry.space_group_name_H-M   'P 1'
#
loop_
_entity.id
_entity.type
_entity.pdbx_description
1 polymer ?
#
loop_
_entity_poly.entity_id
_entity_poly.type
_entity_poly.pdbx_seq_one_letter_code
_entity_poly.pdbx_strand_id
1 'polypeptide(L)'
;MKKLIACIMIITVMCTTAVLGDEMTGVENKANVENETTVTPDDGLGLGSGIDLYYDNFSTFDIYMNVKNGEATCLGMITMTKSKKSEIELTLQRKGNNSGYSKYAQWSKTFSGTGTKSLRKTKAVTKGYTYRLRAVVKVYSGTKVIEANAYYSKEHKY
;
A
#
# COMPACT_ATOMS: atom_id res chain seq x y z
N MET A 1 57.80 -24.89 36.27
CA MET A 1 57.41 -24.10 35.05
C MET A 1 55.94 -24.33 34.83
N LYS A 2 55.11 -23.40 35.28
CA LYS A 2 53.64 -23.51 35.26
C LYS A 2 53.12 -22.89 33.96
N LYS A 3 52.50 -23.70 33.11
CA LYS A 3 51.83 -23.23 31.88
C LYS A 3 50.43 -22.74 32.24
N LEU A 4 50.18 -21.45 32.07
CA LEU A 4 48.89 -20.80 32.23
C LEU A 4 48.13 -20.99 30.92
N ILE A 5 47.02 -21.74 30.94
CA ILE A 5 46.08 -21.88 29.84
C ILE A 5 45.02 -20.82 30.03
N ALA A 6 45.03 -19.78 29.18
CA ALA A 6 43.99 -18.78 29.15
C ALA A 6 42.79 -19.33 28.36
N CYS A 7 41.70 -19.54 29.04
CA CYS A 7 40.43 -19.95 28.46
C CYS A 7 39.72 -18.70 27.98
N ILE A 8 39.66 -18.48 26.65
CA ILE A 8 38.88 -17.40 26.04
C ILE A 8 37.47 -17.87 25.94
N MET A 9 36.58 -17.35 26.80
CA MET A 9 35.16 -17.51 26.68
C MET A 9 34.65 -16.57 25.58
N ILE A 10 34.27 -17.14 24.45
CA ILE A 10 33.50 -16.43 23.41
C ILE A 10 32.05 -16.44 23.85
N ILE A 11 31.58 -15.30 24.34
CA ILE A 11 30.16 -15.08 24.62
C ILE A 11 29.49 -14.72 23.29
N THR A 12 28.85 -15.71 22.68
CA THR A 12 27.94 -15.48 21.54
C THR A 12 26.65 -14.89 22.08
N VAL A 13 26.48 -13.59 21.98
CA VAL A 13 25.18 -12.94 22.23
C VAL A 13 24.29 -13.25 21.05
N MET A 14 23.42 -14.24 21.22
CA MET A 14 22.29 -14.46 20.32
C MET A 14 21.26 -13.36 20.58
N CYS A 15 21.25 -12.36 19.71
CA CYS A 15 20.17 -11.38 19.65
C CYS A 15 18.94 -12.04 19.01
N THR A 16 18.09 -12.65 19.82
CA THR A 16 16.77 -13.10 19.42
C THR A 16 15.87 -11.89 19.31
N THR A 17 15.71 -11.36 18.09
CA THR A 17 14.63 -10.43 17.81
C THR A 17 13.32 -11.18 17.90
N ALA A 18 12.60 -11.03 19.01
CA ALA A 18 11.22 -11.43 19.12
C ALA A 18 10.40 -10.58 18.14
N VAL A 19 10.00 -11.19 17.02
CA VAL A 19 8.94 -10.66 16.18
C VAL A 19 7.65 -10.87 16.94
N LEU A 20 7.19 -9.86 17.65
CA LEU A 20 5.83 -9.77 18.15
C LEU A 20 4.91 -9.70 16.92
N GLY A 21 4.38 -10.85 16.53
CA GLY A 21 3.26 -10.95 15.63
C GLY A 21 2.04 -10.37 16.35
N ASP A 22 1.67 -9.16 16.01
CA ASP A 22 0.41 -8.58 16.43
C ASP A 22 -0.69 -9.24 15.58
N GLU A 23 -1.29 -10.29 16.10
CA GLU A 23 -2.54 -10.85 15.61
C GLU A 23 -3.65 -9.84 15.87
N MET A 24 -3.84 -8.92 14.92
CA MET A 24 -5.08 -8.17 14.86
C MET A 24 -6.20 -9.12 14.43
N THR A 25 -6.90 -9.67 15.42
CA THR A 25 -8.20 -10.31 15.27
C THR A 25 -9.11 -9.38 14.49
N GLY A 26 -9.60 -9.89 13.34
CA GLY A 26 -10.49 -9.17 12.46
C GLY A 26 -11.78 -8.75 13.15
N VAL A 27 -12.05 -7.49 13.13
CA VAL A 27 -13.41 -6.97 13.18
C VAL A 27 -13.87 -6.85 11.74
N GLU A 28 -14.56 -7.88 11.26
CA GLU A 28 -15.32 -7.81 10.01
C GLU A 28 -16.45 -6.80 10.19
N ASN A 29 -16.21 -5.54 9.88
CA ASN A 29 -17.28 -4.64 9.56
C ASN A 29 -17.57 -4.80 8.06
N LYS A 30 -18.59 -5.59 7.75
CA LYS A 30 -19.24 -5.61 6.44
C LYS A 30 -19.80 -4.21 6.13
N ALA A 31 -18.99 -3.36 5.58
CA ALA A 31 -19.42 -2.29 4.71
C ALA A 31 -19.27 -2.81 3.28
N ASN A 32 -20.27 -3.55 2.81
CA ASN A 32 -20.38 -3.95 1.42
C ASN A 32 -20.61 -2.71 0.57
N VAL A 33 -19.57 -2.24 -0.11
CA VAL A 33 -19.67 -1.71 -1.47
C VAL A 33 -18.32 -2.02 -2.13
N GLU A 34 -18.17 -3.20 -2.69
CA GLU A 34 -17.13 -3.49 -3.67
C GLU A 34 -17.58 -2.92 -5.01
N ASN A 35 -17.33 -1.65 -5.26
CA ASN A 35 -17.31 -1.13 -6.63
C ASN A 35 -15.92 -1.39 -7.17
N GLU A 36 -15.71 -2.54 -7.81
CA GLU A 36 -14.56 -2.78 -8.66
C GLU A 36 -14.63 -1.89 -9.90
N THR A 37 -14.10 -0.70 -9.80
CA THR A 37 -13.95 0.17 -10.96
C THR A 37 -12.53 0.02 -11.49
N THR A 38 -12.39 -0.67 -12.61
CA THR A 38 -11.13 -0.80 -13.34
C THR A 38 -10.87 0.52 -14.07
N VAL A 39 -10.04 1.38 -13.49
CA VAL A 39 -9.59 2.61 -14.15
C VAL A 39 -8.53 2.25 -15.18
N THR A 40 -8.81 2.45 -16.46
CA THR A 40 -7.84 2.30 -17.56
C THR A 40 -7.13 3.63 -17.76
N PRO A 41 -5.81 3.73 -17.53
CA PRO A 41 -5.03 4.92 -17.90
C PRO A 41 -4.81 4.93 -19.41
N ASP A 42 -4.94 6.09 -20.03
CA ASP A 42 -4.51 6.38 -21.38
C ASP A 42 -2.98 6.63 -21.44
N ASP A 43 -2.35 6.33 -22.58
CA ASP A 43 -0.90 6.21 -22.76
C ASP A 43 -0.16 7.56 -22.85
N GLY A 44 -0.25 8.37 -21.86
CA GLY A 44 0.55 9.58 -21.75
C GLY A 44 0.33 10.19 -20.40
N LEU A 45 1.33 10.29 -19.57
CA LEU A 45 1.34 10.99 -18.26
C LEU A 45 -0.05 11.34 -17.67
N GLY A 46 -1.06 10.60 -18.09
CA GLY A 46 -2.43 10.73 -17.68
C GLY A 46 -2.60 10.12 -16.29
N LEU A 47 -2.74 10.96 -15.29
CA LEU A 47 -3.54 10.65 -14.11
C LEU A 47 -4.86 10.12 -14.67
N GLY A 48 -5.18 8.85 -14.39
CA GLY A 48 -6.43 8.25 -14.86
C GLY A 48 -7.57 9.21 -14.57
N SER A 49 -8.38 9.48 -15.58
CA SER A 49 -9.50 10.42 -15.48
C SER A 49 -10.31 10.03 -14.26
N GLY A 50 -10.37 10.95 -13.29
CA GLY A 50 -11.13 10.77 -12.07
C GLY A 50 -12.54 10.37 -12.44
N ILE A 51 -12.98 9.22 -11.97
CA ILE A 51 -14.39 8.90 -11.99
C ILE A 51 -15.00 9.87 -10.99
N ASP A 52 -15.92 10.72 -11.46
CA ASP A 52 -16.73 11.58 -10.61
C ASP A 52 -17.71 10.70 -9.79
N LEU A 53 -17.13 10.00 -8.82
CA LEU A 53 -17.91 9.35 -7.79
C LEU A 53 -18.26 10.43 -6.76
N TYR A 54 -19.53 10.58 -6.50
CA TYR A 54 -20.03 11.53 -5.52
C TYR A 54 -19.56 11.10 -4.12
N TYR A 55 -18.44 11.66 -3.71
CA TYR A 55 -17.91 11.46 -2.37
C TYR A 55 -18.20 12.69 -1.50
N ASP A 56 -18.69 12.45 -0.29
CA ASP A 56 -19.05 13.54 0.62
C ASP A 56 -17.82 14.29 1.18
N ASN A 57 -16.67 13.63 1.26
CA ASN A 57 -15.51 14.13 1.99
C ASN A 57 -14.29 14.41 1.11
N PHE A 58 -14.25 13.88 -0.11
CA PHE A 58 -13.18 14.14 -1.09
C PHE A 58 -13.76 14.23 -2.51
N SER A 59 -13.07 14.92 -3.40
CA SER A 59 -13.53 15.12 -4.80
C SER A 59 -12.88 14.13 -5.76
N THR A 60 -11.63 13.78 -5.56
CA THR A 60 -10.87 12.88 -6.46
C THR A 60 -10.02 11.91 -5.68
N PHE A 61 -9.85 10.72 -6.23
CA PHE A 61 -8.83 9.79 -5.82
C PHE A 61 -8.17 9.18 -7.05
N ASP A 62 -6.89 9.47 -7.24
CA ASP A 62 -6.10 9.02 -8.37
C ASP A 62 -5.08 7.99 -7.92
N ILE A 63 -4.88 6.95 -8.74
CA ILE A 63 -3.85 5.96 -8.54
C ILE A 63 -2.96 5.85 -9.78
N TYR A 64 -1.69 5.62 -9.55
CA TYR A 64 -0.73 5.41 -10.62
C TYR A 64 0.26 4.32 -10.23
N MET A 65 0.57 3.44 -11.16
CA MET A 65 1.66 2.49 -11.06
C MET A 65 2.42 2.41 -12.37
N ASN A 66 3.74 2.39 -12.29
CA ASN A 66 4.61 2.13 -13.42
C ASN A 66 5.73 1.20 -12.99
N VAL A 67 6.15 0.30 -13.89
CA VAL A 67 7.30 -0.58 -13.69
C VAL A 67 8.35 -0.24 -14.74
N LYS A 68 9.52 0.23 -14.29
CA LYS A 68 10.64 0.60 -15.15
C LYS A 68 11.96 0.25 -14.48
N ASN A 69 12.91 -0.31 -15.25
CA ASN A 69 14.27 -0.62 -14.79
C ASN A 69 14.32 -1.47 -13.49
N GLY A 70 13.42 -2.44 -13.34
CA GLY A 70 13.39 -3.29 -12.15
C GLY A 70 12.77 -2.66 -10.91
N GLU A 71 12.09 -1.53 -11.04
CA GLU A 71 11.43 -0.84 -9.95
C GLU A 71 9.98 -0.51 -10.29
N ALA A 72 9.06 -0.79 -9.35
CA ALA A 72 7.69 -0.33 -9.41
C ALA A 72 7.57 0.99 -8.64
N THR A 73 7.07 2.04 -9.31
CA THR A 73 6.62 3.29 -8.68
C THR A 73 5.13 3.22 -8.46
N CYS A 74 4.70 3.42 -7.22
CA CYS A 74 3.31 3.39 -6.77
C CYS A 74 2.92 4.76 -6.22
N LEU A 75 1.80 5.32 -6.67
CA LEU A 75 1.25 6.60 -6.20
C LEU A 75 -0.25 6.48 -5.95
N GLY A 76 -0.69 6.98 -4.82
CA GLY A 76 -2.08 7.28 -4.54
C GLY A 76 -2.22 8.75 -4.15
N MET A 77 -3.22 9.43 -4.68
CA MET A 77 -3.46 10.85 -4.45
C MET A 77 -4.95 11.10 -4.22
N ILE A 78 -5.29 11.82 -3.15
CA ILE A 78 -6.66 12.19 -2.79
C ILE A 78 -6.78 13.70 -2.65
N THR A 79 -7.88 14.29 -3.12
CA THR A 79 -8.21 15.70 -2.88
C THR A 79 -9.37 15.80 -1.90
N MET A 80 -9.05 16.14 -0.66
CA MET A 80 -10.02 16.29 0.43
C MET A 80 -10.77 17.60 0.31
N THR A 81 -12.11 17.53 0.32
CA THR A 81 -13.02 18.70 0.32
C THR A 81 -13.37 19.15 1.73
N LYS A 82 -13.39 18.22 2.67
CA LYS A 82 -13.68 18.51 4.10
C LYS A 82 -12.45 18.25 4.97
N SER A 83 -12.30 19.05 6.01
CA SER A 83 -11.22 18.90 6.99
C SER A 83 -11.46 17.68 7.88
N LYS A 84 -11.08 16.52 7.38
CA LYS A 84 -11.18 15.21 8.05
C LYS A 84 -9.81 14.55 8.10
N LYS A 85 -9.68 13.54 8.97
CA LYS A 85 -8.59 12.58 8.92
C LYS A 85 -8.83 11.64 7.75
N SER A 86 -7.82 11.41 6.91
CA SER A 86 -7.84 10.45 5.82
C SER A 86 -6.63 9.53 5.87
N GLU A 87 -6.74 8.36 5.28
CA GLU A 87 -5.65 7.40 5.13
C GLU A 87 -5.60 6.92 3.69
N ILE A 88 -4.40 6.87 3.12
CA ILE A 88 -4.12 6.19 1.85
C ILE A 88 -3.32 4.93 2.18
N GLU A 89 -3.82 3.78 1.77
CA GLU A 89 -3.12 2.50 1.82
C GLU A 89 -2.80 2.04 0.40
N LEU A 90 -1.55 1.71 0.13
CA LEU A 90 -1.09 1.18 -1.16
C LEU A 90 -0.61 -0.25 -0.96
N THR A 91 -1.16 -1.19 -1.70
CA THR A 91 -0.73 -2.59 -1.72
C THR A 91 -0.27 -2.94 -3.12
N LEU A 92 1.05 -3.08 -3.32
CA LEU A 92 1.60 -3.66 -4.53
C LEU A 92 1.36 -5.17 -4.50
N GLN A 93 0.64 -5.65 -5.49
CA GLN A 93 0.32 -7.07 -5.66
C GLN A 93 1.08 -7.62 -6.86
N ARG A 94 1.37 -8.92 -6.82
CA ARG A 94 1.96 -9.65 -7.95
C ARG A 94 1.28 -11.00 -8.17
N LYS A 95 1.27 -11.47 -9.43
CA LYS A 95 0.89 -12.84 -9.79
C LYS A 95 1.94 -13.46 -10.71
N GLY A 96 2.18 -14.76 -10.58
CA GLY A 96 2.89 -15.58 -11.55
C GLY A 96 1.93 -16.05 -12.65
N ASN A 97 2.46 -16.82 -13.64
CA ASN A 97 1.68 -17.25 -14.81
C ASN A 97 0.42 -18.06 -14.45
N ASN A 98 0.45 -18.88 -13.38
CA ASN A 98 -0.62 -19.80 -13.01
C ASN A 98 -1.12 -19.56 -11.58
N SER A 99 -0.96 -18.36 -11.07
CA SER A 99 -1.36 -18.00 -9.69
C SER A 99 -2.22 -16.75 -9.65
N GLY A 100 -3.01 -16.62 -8.58
CA GLY A 100 -3.73 -15.38 -8.27
C GLY A 100 -2.79 -14.27 -7.77
N TYR A 101 -3.35 -13.09 -7.60
CA TYR A 101 -2.62 -11.98 -7.00
C TYR A 101 -2.34 -12.23 -5.52
N SER A 102 -1.09 -11.99 -5.11
CA SER A 102 -0.65 -11.99 -3.73
C SER A 102 -0.03 -10.64 -3.36
N LYS A 103 -0.10 -10.27 -2.08
CA LYS A 103 0.56 -9.08 -1.57
C LYS A 103 2.07 -9.21 -1.72
N TYR A 104 2.70 -8.20 -2.33
CA TYR A 104 4.15 -8.11 -2.49
C TYR A 104 4.77 -7.04 -1.58
N ALA A 105 4.10 -5.88 -1.47
CA ALA A 105 4.48 -4.83 -0.53
C ALA A 105 3.24 -4.02 -0.14
N GLN A 106 3.26 -3.37 1.03
CA GLN A 106 2.17 -2.55 1.53
C GLN A 106 2.70 -1.34 2.26
N TRP A 107 2.03 -0.21 2.12
CA TRP A 107 2.34 1.06 2.79
C TRP A 107 1.05 1.80 3.10
N SER A 108 1.03 2.51 4.21
CA SER A 108 -0.06 3.42 4.52
C SER A 108 0.47 4.75 5.02
N LYS A 109 -0.35 5.79 4.90
CA LYS A 109 -0.08 7.10 5.47
C LYS A 109 -1.40 7.80 5.81
N THR A 110 -1.45 8.34 7.01
CA THR A 110 -2.55 9.16 7.49
C THR A 110 -2.28 10.63 7.24
N PHE A 111 -3.32 11.38 6.92
CA PHE A 111 -3.30 12.80 6.65
C PHE A 111 -4.45 13.49 7.41
N SER A 112 -4.38 14.80 7.55
CA SER A 112 -5.43 15.64 8.13
C SER A 112 -5.65 16.89 7.30
N GLY A 113 -6.83 17.47 7.40
CA GLY A 113 -7.20 18.72 6.74
C GLY A 113 -7.64 18.53 5.29
N THR A 114 -7.95 19.64 4.64
CA THR A 114 -8.39 19.73 3.23
C THR A 114 -7.24 19.72 2.24
N GLY A 115 -7.57 19.72 0.93
CA GLY A 115 -6.63 19.80 -0.18
C GLY A 115 -5.99 18.46 -0.53
N THR A 116 -5.08 18.49 -1.49
CA THR A 116 -4.46 17.29 -2.07
C THR A 116 -3.43 16.66 -1.14
N LYS A 117 -3.54 15.36 -0.94
CA LYS A 117 -2.62 14.52 -0.16
C LYS A 117 -2.13 13.39 -1.06
N SER A 118 -0.87 12.99 -0.91
CA SER A 118 -0.32 11.89 -1.70
C SER A 118 0.57 10.97 -0.90
N LEU A 119 0.57 9.70 -1.30
CA LEU A 119 1.51 8.69 -0.86
C LEU A 119 2.21 8.10 -2.08
N ARG A 120 3.52 8.34 -2.20
CA ARG A 120 4.37 7.76 -3.24
C ARG A 120 5.36 6.78 -2.61
N LYS A 121 5.51 5.62 -3.23
CA LYS A 121 6.46 4.58 -2.82
C LYS A 121 7.07 3.90 -4.04
N THR A 122 8.29 3.40 -3.87
CA THR A 122 8.97 2.58 -4.86
C THR A 122 9.36 1.23 -4.25
N LYS A 123 9.42 0.20 -5.11
CA LYS A 123 9.80 -1.15 -4.70
C LYS A 123 10.50 -1.85 -5.86
N ALA A 124 11.67 -2.45 -5.59
CA ALA A 124 12.31 -3.35 -6.54
C ALA A 124 11.37 -4.52 -6.88
N VAL A 125 11.30 -4.87 -8.16
CA VAL A 125 10.43 -5.92 -8.69
C VAL A 125 11.22 -6.95 -9.50
N THR A 126 10.72 -8.18 -9.56
CA THR A 126 11.35 -9.32 -10.23
C THR A 126 10.68 -9.58 -11.57
N LYS A 127 11.47 -9.90 -12.60
CA LYS A 127 10.95 -10.34 -13.91
C LYS A 127 10.14 -11.63 -13.81
N GLY A 128 9.25 -11.84 -14.78
CA GLY A 128 8.40 -13.04 -14.86
C GLY A 128 7.10 -12.95 -14.06
N TYR A 129 6.79 -11.78 -13.50
CA TYR A 129 5.55 -11.54 -12.77
C TYR A 129 4.73 -10.42 -13.41
N THR A 130 3.43 -10.47 -13.20
CA THR A 130 2.52 -9.36 -13.46
C THR A 130 2.22 -8.66 -12.15
N TYR A 131 2.31 -7.34 -12.16
CA TYR A 131 2.11 -6.47 -11.00
C TYR A 131 0.88 -5.60 -11.19
N ARG A 132 0.18 -5.30 -10.09
CA ARG A 132 -0.84 -4.25 -10.01
C ARG A 132 -0.79 -3.56 -8.67
N LEU A 133 -1.24 -2.33 -8.61
CA LEU A 133 -1.43 -1.59 -7.38
C LEU A 133 -2.90 -1.66 -6.96
N ARG A 134 -3.16 -2.08 -5.72
CA ARG A 134 -4.43 -1.85 -5.04
C ARG A 134 -4.24 -0.66 -4.11
N ALA A 135 -5.09 0.34 -4.22
CA ALA A 135 -5.08 1.49 -3.33
C ALA A 135 -6.42 1.57 -2.60
N VAL A 136 -6.37 1.79 -1.31
CA VAL A 136 -7.54 2.02 -0.46
C VAL A 136 -7.45 3.41 0.13
N VAL A 137 -8.53 4.17 0.04
CA VAL A 137 -8.69 5.41 0.76
C VAL A 137 -9.73 5.21 1.87
N LYS A 138 -9.45 5.75 3.05
CA LYS A 138 -10.37 5.78 4.18
C LYS A 138 -10.48 7.20 4.70
N VAL A 139 -11.70 7.62 5.03
CA VAL A 139 -11.96 8.91 5.70
C VAL A 139 -12.57 8.63 7.07
N TYR A 140 -12.15 9.39 8.06
CA TYR A 140 -12.49 9.17 9.46
C TYR A 140 -13.25 10.36 10.07
N SER A 141 -14.19 10.05 10.95
CA SER A 141 -14.75 10.97 11.94
C SER A 141 -14.33 10.47 13.33
N GLY A 142 -13.38 11.18 13.95
CA GLY A 142 -12.69 10.66 15.13
C GLY A 142 -11.91 9.37 14.81
N THR A 143 -12.28 8.27 15.45
CA THR A 143 -11.71 6.93 15.21
C THR A 143 -12.53 6.08 14.24
N LYS A 144 -13.76 6.49 13.92
CA LYS A 144 -14.68 5.73 13.08
C LYS A 144 -14.39 6.00 11.60
N VAL A 145 -14.26 4.94 10.78
CA VAL A 145 -14.26 5.05 9.31
C VAL A 145 -15.68 5.40 8.86
N ILE A 146 -15.82 6.50 8.14
CA ILE A 146 -17.11 6.98 7.61
C ILE A 146 -17.21 6.81 6.09
N GLU A 147 -16.08 6.65 5.40
CA GLU A 147 -16.01 6.46 3.96
C GLU A 147 -14.77 5.63 3.64
N ALA A 148 -14.92 4.61 2.79
CA ALA A 148 -13.79 3.77 2.35
C ALA A 148 -14.02 3.26 0.93
N ASN A 149 -13.00 3.38 0.08
CA ASN A 149 -13.05 2.94 -1.31
C ASN A 149 -11.73 2.29 -1.72
N ALA A 150 -11.81 1.29 -2.60
CA ALA A 150 -10.67 0.55 -3.12
C ALA A 150 -10.61 0.65 -4.64
N TYR A 151 -9.40 0.84 -5.17
CA TYR A 151 -9.13 1.00 -6.59
C TYR A 151 -7.96 0.13 -7.01
N TYR A 152 -7.93 -0.24 -8.29
CA TYR A 152 -6.84 -1.02 -8.88
C TYR A 152 -6.23 -0.27 -10.06
N SER A 153 -4.91 -0.32 -10.19
CA SER A 153 -4.21 0.14 -11.39
C SER A 153 -4.34 -0.89 -12.51
N LYS A 154 -3.98 -0.46 -13.73
CA LYS A 154 -3.66 -1.41 -14.80
C LYS A 154 -2.59 -2.41 -14.33
N GLU A 155 -2.60 -3.58 -14.97
CA GLU A 155 -1.58 -4.60 -14.79
C GLU A 155 -0.32 -4.25 -15.60
N HIS A 156 0.84 -4.51 -15.03
CA HIS A 156 2.15 -4.37 -15.68
C HIS A 156 2.89 -5.69 -15.62
N LYS A 157 3.14 -6.30 -16.78
CA LYS A 157 4.00 -7.47 -16.88
C LYS A 157 5.47 -7.00 -16.94
N TYR A 158 6.31 -7.63 -16.13
CA TYR A 158 7.74 -7.32 -16.08
C TYR A 158 8.61 -8.56 -16.23
#